data_ba81e943c7aef7c76eb89d0d367047f6
#
_entry.id   ba81e943c7aef7c76eb89d0d367047f6
#
_cell.length_a   1.000
_cell.length_b   1.000
_cell.length_c   1.000
_cell.angle_alpha   90.00
_cell.angle_beta   90.00
_cell.angle_gamma   90.00
#
_symmetry.space_group_name_H-M   'P 1'
#
loop_
_entity.id
_entity.type
_entity.pdbx_description
1 polymer ?
#
loop_
_entity_poly.entity_id
_entity_poly.type
_entity_poly.pdbx_seq_one_letter_code
_entity_poly.pdbx_strand_id
1 'polypeptide(L)'
;MKEVFIVSAARTPMGSFLGSLSSIPAPKLGAIAIKGALDKINLDAKHVQEVYMGNVLQAGEGQAPARQAALGAGLSNETPSTTINKVCASGMKAVMMAYQSIKSGDQDVIVAGGMENMSQVPHYYSARNAVKLGDVKMQDGMLVDGLTDVYNKIHMGVCAEKCAAKYEFSREDQDNFAIQSYKRSAEAWASGKFKDEIVPVEIPQRKGEPIIFAEDEEYKNVNFDSIGTLPTVFQKENGTVTAANASPLNDGASALVLMSKEKMEELGLKPLAKIVSYADAAHEPEWFTTAPSKALPIALKKAGLEVSDIDFFEFNEAFSVVGLANNKILGLDESKVNINGGAVSLG
;
A
#
# COMPACT_ATOMS: atom_id res chain seq x y z
N MET A 1 -0.97 -11.35 -28.12
CA MET A 1 -1.31 -10.97 -26.74
C MET A 1 -1.34 -9.46 -26.67
N LYS A 2 -2.39 -8.89 -26.06
CA LYS A 2 -2.58 -7.43 -25.97
C LYS A 2 -1.46 -6.75 -25.17
N GLU A 3 -1.15 -5.51 -25.50
CA GLU A 3 -0.33 -4.63 -24.68
C GLU A 3 -1.22 -3.96 -23.64
N VAL A 4 -0.69 -3.74 -22.43
CA VAL A 4 -1.46 -3.20 -21.30
C VAL A 4 -0.81 -1.92 -20.80
N PHE A 5 -1.62 -0.87 -20.69
CA PHE A 5 -1.18 0.45 -20.27
C PHE A 5 -1.95 0.92 -19.03
N ILE A 6 -1.27 1.67 -18.20
CA ILE A 6 -1.87 2.47 -17.14
C ILE A 6 -2.17 3.83 -17.77
N VAL A 7 -3.43 4.23 -17.75
CA VAL A 7 -3.91 5.48 -18.36
C VAL A 7 -4.27 6.54 -17.31
N SER A 8 -4.53 6.12 -16.08
CA SER A 8 -4.79 7.03 -14.97
C SER A 8 -4.35 6.42 -13.64
N ALA A 9 -4.00 7.30 -12.71
CA ALA A 9 -3.64 6.95 -11.34
C ALA A 9 -4.17 8.04 -10.38
N ALA A 10 -4.72 7.61 -9.25
CA ALA A 10 -5.17 8.50 -8.19
C ALA A 10 -5.05 7.81 -6.83
N ARG A 11 -4.86 8.60 -5.77
CA ARG A 11 -4.90 8.14 -4.38
C ARG A 11 -5.57 9.18 -3.48
N THR A 12 -6.10 8.75 -2.37
CA THR A 12 -6.39 9.65 -1.27
C THR A 12 -5.08 10.13 -0.64
N PRO A 13 -5.06 11.25 0.10
CA PRO A 13 -4.01 11.45 1.07
C PRO A 13 -4.00 10.29 2.07
N MET A 14 -2.86 10.01 2.69
CA MET A 14 -2.75 9.00 3.74
C MET A 14 -2.98 9.64 5.12
N GLY A 15 -3.98 9.10 5.84
CA GLY A 15 -4.27 9.48 7.22
C GLY A 15 -3.43 8.67 8.19
N SER A 16 -2.99 9.31 9.28
CA SER A 16 -2.36 8.63 10.40
C SER A 16 -3.34 7.71 11.12
N PHE A 17 -2.81 6.74 11.86
CA PHE A 17 -3.63 5.88 12.71
C PHE A 17 -4.43 6.70 13.73
N LEU A 18 -5.75 6.50 13.74
CA LEU A 18 -6.72 7.28 14.51
C LEU A 18 -6.72 8.78 14.17
N GLY A 19 -6.17 9.14 13.00
CA GLY A 19 -6.07 10.51 12.47
C GLY A 19 -7.30 10.91 11.63
N SER A 20 -7.05 11.80 10.65
CA SER A 20 -8.10 12.48 9.89
C SER A 20 -9.03 11.54 9.12
N LEU A 21 -8.52 10.42 8.59
CA LEU A 21 -9.32 9.46 7.82
C LEU A 21 -9.97 8.36 8.67
N SER A 22 -9.71 8.33 9.98
CA SER A 22 -10.16 7.24 10.87
C SER A 22 -11.68 6.97 10.85
N SER A 23 -12.50 7.96 10.52
CA SER A 23 -13.95 7.81 10.44
C SER A 23 -14.49 7.36 9.08
N ILE A 24 -13.63 7.27 8.05
CA ILE A 24 -14.04 6.96 6.68
C ILE A 24 -13.74 5.48 6.36
N PRO A 25 -14.76 4.61 6.20
CA PRO A 25 -14.53 3.20 5.91
C PRO A 25 -13.66 2.95 4.67
N ALA A 26 -12.83 1.89 4.67
CA ALA A 26 -11.94 1.58 3.56
C ALA A 26 -12.66 1.49 2.20
N PRO A 27 -13.85 0.86 2.06
CA PRO A 27 -14.57 0.86 0.79
C PRO A 27 -14.95 2.26 0.29
N LYS A 28 -15.19 3.22 1.20
CA LYS A 28 -15.46 4.61 0.84
C LYS A 28 -14.21 5.34 0.37
N LEU A 29 -13.05 5.10 1.01
CA LEU A 29 -11.76 5.60 0.54
C LEU A 29 -11.45 5.02 -0.85
N GLY A 30 -11.68 3.72 -1.04
CA GLY A 30 -11.54 3.06 -2.34
C GLY A 30 -12.43 3.68 -3.42
N ALA A 31 -13.68 3.99 -3.09
CA ALA A 31 -14.61 4.67 -4.01
C ALA A 31 -14.10 6.05 -4.44
N ILE A 32 -13.54 6.83 -3.51
CA ILE A 32 -12.96 8.15 -3.80
C ILE A 32 -11.77 8.01 -4.75
N ALA A 33 -10.85 7.06 -4.49
CA ALA A 33 -9.70 6.82 -5.34
C ALA A 33 -10.10 6.36 -6.75
N ILE A 34 -11.04 5.42 -6.86
CA ILE A 34 -11.57 4.94 -8.15
C ILE A 34 -12.20 6.09 -8.93
N LYS A 35 -13.12 6.82 -8.29
CA LYS A 35 -13.78 7.97 -8.93
C LYS A 35 -12.77 9.01 -9.38
N GLY A 36 -11.81 9.36 -8.53
CA GLY A 36 -10.75 10.30 -8.87
C GLY A 36 -9.90 9.85 -10.05
N ALA A 37 -9.58 8.56 -10.17
CA ALA A 37 -8.84 8.02 -11.30
C ALA A 37 -9.64 8.12 -12.63
N LEU A 38 -10.96 7.89 -12.58
CA LEU A 38 -11.83 8.03 -13.74
C LEU A 38 -12.01 9.50 -14.14
N ASP A 39 -12.29 10.37 -13.18
CA ASP A 39 -12.53 11.81 -13.40
C ASP A 39 -11.33 12.50 -14.04
N LYS A 40 -10.09 12.14 -13.65
CA LYS A 40 -8.85 12.71 -14.21
C LYS A 40 -8.72 12.59 -15.72
N ILE A 41 -9.27 11.54 -16.29
CA ILE A 41 -9.21 11.28 -17.73
C ILE A 41 -10.58 11.40 -18.40
N ASN A 42 -11.59 11.92 -17.68
CA ASN A 42 -12.97 12.03 -18.12
C ASN A 42 -13.53 10.71 -18.68
N LEU A 43 -13.16 9.57 -18.05
CA LEU A 43 -13.63 8.26 -18.47
C LEU A 43 -15.02 7.98 -17.90
N ASP A 44 -15.99 7.74 -18.78
CA ASP A 44 -17.33 7.30 -18.36
C ASP A 44 -17.23 5.92 -17.68
N ALA A 45 -17.83 5.83 -16.50
CA ALA A 45 -17.82 4.61 -15.67
C ALA A 45 -18.35 3.36 -16.41
N LYS A 46 -19.20 3.52 -17.43
CA LYS A 46 -19.72 2.42 -18.27
C LYS A 46 -18.64 1.65 -19.04
N HIS A 47 -17.46 2.25 -19.24
CA HIS A 47 -16.35 1.59 -19.92
C HIS A 47 -15.59 0.63 -19.00
N VAL A 48 -15.73 0.75 -17.67
CA VAL A 48 -15.05 -0.14 -16.73
C VAL A 48 -15.76 -1.49 -16.70
N GLN A 49 -15.03 -2.52 -17.09
CA GLN A 49 -15.57 -3.88 -17.26
C GLN A 49 -15.35 -4.74 -16.00
N GLU A 50 -14.34 -4.43 -15.19
CA GLU A 50 -14.05 -5.16 -13.97
C GLU A 50 -13.25 -4.30 -12.96
N VAL A 51 -13.34 -4.66 -11.68
CA VAL A 51 -12.61 -3.99 -10.58
C VAL A 51 -11.89 -5.00 -9.70
N TYR A 52 -10.61 -4.78 -9.44
CA TYR A 52 -9.82 -5.50 -8.47
C TYR A 52 -9.30 -4.55 -7.39
N MET A 53 -9.69 -4.75 -6.13
CA MET A 53 -9.19 -3.94 -5.01
C MET A 53 -8.55 -4.81 -3.94
N GLY A 54 -7.30 -4.50 -3.60
CA GLY A 54 -6.64 -5.06 -2.44
C GLY A 54 -7.26 -4.52 -1.15
N ASN A 55 -7.47 -5.41 -0.18
CA ASN A 55 -7.93 -5.04 1.16
C ASN A 55 -7.62 -6.21 2.10
N VAL A 56 -6.96 -5.96 3.19
CA VAL A 56 -6.43 -6.98 4.10
C VAL A 56 -7.33 -7.16 5.31
N LEU A 57 -7.66 -6.08 5.99
CA LEU A 57 -8.34 -6.07 7.29
C LEU A 57 -9.84 -5.84 7.12
N GLN A 58 -10.52 -6.83 6.55
CA GLN A 58 -11.90 -6.70 6.06
C GLN A 58 -12.99 -6.88 7.14
N ALA A 59 -12.62 -7.20 8.37
CA ALA A 59 -13.60 -7.47 9.41
C ALA A 59 -14.42 -6.23 9.77
N GLY A 60 -15.74 -6.37 9.71
CA GLY A 60 -16.67 -5.26 9.99
C GLY A 60 -16.95 -4.33 8.80
N GLU A 61 -16.24 -4.45 7.67
CA GLU A 61 -16.47 -3.62 6.48
C GLU A 61 -17.73 -4.03 5.67
N GLY A 62 -18.32 -5.15 5.98
CA GLY A 62 -19.46 -5.68 5.26
C GLY A 62 -19.06 -6.62 4.10
N GLN A 63 -20.04 -6.98 3.28
CA GLN A 63 -19.84 -7.94 2.20
C GLN A 63 -19.11 -7.30 1.02
N ALA A 64 -18.09 -7.99 0.48
CA ALA A 64 -17.42 -7.65 -0.79
C ALA A 64 -16.91 -6.19 -0.86
N PRO A 65 -15.91 -5.80 -0.06
CA PRO A 65 -15.41 -4.41 0.01
C PRO A 65 -15.08 -3.79 -1.36
N ALA A 66 -14.43 -4.53 -2.27
CA ALA A 66 -14.16 -4.03 -3.64
C ALA A 66 -15.43 -3.66 -4.41
N ARG A 67 -16.51 -4.44 -4.24
CA ARG A 67 -17.80 -4.11 -4.88
C ARG A 67 -18.44 -2.88 -4.26
N GLN A 68 -18.33 -2.70 -2.94
CA GLN A 68 -18.80 -1.48 -2.28
C GLN A 68 -18.06 -0.26 -2.83
N ALA A 69 -16.74 -0.35 -2.99
CA ALA A 69 -15.92 0.71 -3.56
C ALA A 69 -16.31 1.02 -5.02
N ALA A 70 -16.50 -0.01 -5.84
CA ALA A 70 -16.91 0.15 -7.23
C ALA A 70 -18.26 0.88 -7.36
N LEU A 71 -19.27 0.41 -6.64
CA LEU A 71 -20.61 1.03 -6.66
C LEU A 71 -20.59 2.43 -6.06
N GLY A 72 -19.84 2.65 -4.99
CA GLY A 72 -19.63 3.95 -4.36
C GLY A 72 -18.95 4.97 -5.29
N ALA A 73 -18.12 4.51 -6.22
CA ALA A 73 -17.52 5.32 -7.27
C ALA A 73 -18.44 5.62 -8.46
N GLY A 74 -19.64 5.04 -8.48
CA GLY A 74 -20.63 5.24 -9.55
C GLY A 74 -20.51 4.25 -10.71
N LEU A 75 -19.80 3.13 -10.54
CA LEU A 75 -19.76 2.08 -11.55
C LEU A 75 -21.09 1.34 -11.63
N SER A 76 -21.32 0.67 -12.78
CA SER A 76 -22.54 -0.12 -13.02
C SER A 76 -22.67 -1.28 -12.04
N ASN A 77 -23.92 -1.63 -11.71
CA ASN A 77 -24.25 -2.88 -11.02
C ASN A 77 -23.82 -4.13 -11.79
N GLU A 78 -23.56 -4.01 -13.07
CA GLU A 78 -23.09 -5.10 -13.94
C GLU A 78 -21.58 -5.28 -13.90
N THR A 79 -20.82 -4.33 -13.30
CA THR A 79 -19.36 -4.41 -13.19
C THR A 79 -18.95 -5.41 -12.12
N PRO A 80 -18.37 -6.58 -12.47
CA PRO A 80 -17.83 -7.52 -11.48
C PRO A 80 -16.72 -6.86 -10.66
N SER A 81 -16.62 -7.25 -9.40
CA SER A 81 -15.62 -6.67 -8.50
C SER A 81 -15.08 -7.73 -7.54
N THR A 82 -13.76 -7.80 -7.39
CA THR A 82 -13.11 -8.82 -6.57
C THR A 82 -12.20 -8.15 -5.55
N THR A 83 -12.37 -8.53 -4.27
CA THR A 83 -11.47 -8.14 -3.18
C THR A 83 -10.32 -9.14 -3.10
N ILE A 84 -9.09 -8.64 -3.03
CA ILE A 84 -7.86 -9.43 -3.06
C ILE A 84 -7.10 -9.23 -1.76
N ASN A 85 -6.70 -10.32 -1.12
CA ASN A 85 -5.80 -10.28 0.01
C ASN A 85 -4.50 -11.05 -0.28
N LYS A 86 -3.40 -10.33 -0.34
CA LYS A 86 -2.02 -10.81 -0.37
C LYS A 86 -1.17 -9.97 0.60
N VAL A 87 -1.72 -9.68 1.77
CA VAL A 87 -1.16 -8.78 2.79
C VAL A 87 -0.70 -7.47 2.14
N CYS A 88 0.46 -6.91 2.46
CA CYS A 88 0.95 -5.62 1.93
C CYS A 88 1.02 -5.55 0.40
N ALA A 89 1.10 -6.68 -0.31
CA ALA A 89 1.15 -6.72 -1.77
C ALA A 89 -0.23 -6.83 -2.45
N SER A 90 -1.33 -6.67 -1.72
CA SER A 90 -2.70 -6.86 -2.24
C SER A 90 -3.03 -5.93 -3.40
N GLY A 91 -2.72 -4.63 -3.28
CA GLY A 91 -2.94 -3.64 -4.34
C GLY A 91 -2.09 -3.94 -5.59
N MET A 92 -0.82 -4.27 -5.42
CA MET A 92 0.03 -4.67 -6.54
C MET A 92 -0.47 -5.96 -7.20
N LYS A 93 -0.98 -6.93 -6.39
CA LYS A 93 -1.57 -8.16 -6.94
C LYS A 93 -2.84 -7.88 -7.74
N ALA A 94 -3.65 -6.92 -7.31
CA ALA A 94 -4.80 -6.44 -8.08
C ALA A 94 -4.38 -5.94 -9.48
N VAL A 95 -3.31 -5.14 -9.55
CA VAL A 95 -2.74 -4.66 -10.82
C VAL A 95 -2.22 -5.81 -11.69
N MET A 96 -1.55 -6.80 -11.10
CA MET A 96 -1.06 -7.98 -11.81
C MET A 96 -2.22 -8.81 -12.41
N MET A 97 -3.32 -8.97 -11.67
CA MET A 97 -4.51 -9.68 -12.14
C MET A 97 -5.22 -8.91 -13.25
N ALA A 98 -5.34 -7.59 -13.14
CA ALA A 98 -5.87 -6.75 -14.20
C ALA A 98 -5.02 -6.84 -15.48
N TYR A 99 -3.70 -6.81 -15.35
CA TYR A 99 -2.79 -7.03 -16.47
C TYR A 99 -3.04 -8.41 -17.15
N GLN A 100 -3.19 -9.47 -16.35
CA GLN A 100 -3.44 -10.83 -16.85
C GLN A 100 -4.75 -10.89 -17.63
N SER A 101 -5.84 -10.37 -17.07
CA SER A 101 -7.17 -10.35 -17.68
C SER A 101 -7.18 -9.58 -19.01
N ILE A 102 -6.55 -8.40 -19.06
CA ILE A 102 -6.45 -7.63 -20.31
C ILE A 102 -5.57 -8.35 -21.32
N LYS A 103 -4.44 -8.89 -20.89
CA LYS A 103 -3.50 -9.59 -21.77
C LYS A 103 -4.04 -10.86 -22.38
N SER A 104 -4.88 -11.60 -21.65
CA SER A 104 -5.60 -12.78 -22.13
C SER A 104 -6.74 -12.44 -23.09
N GLY A 105 -7.25 -11.22 -23.02
CA GLY A 105 -8.35 -10.74 -23.85
C GLY A 105 -9.73 -10.86 -23.21
N ASP A 106 -9.79 -11.17 -21.91
CA ASP A 106 -11.06 -11.28 -21.18
C ASP A 106 -11.73 -9.90 -21.03
N GLN A 107 -10.93 -8.86 -20.78
CA GLN A 107 -11.37 -7.48 -20.59
C GLN A 107 -10.44 -6.51 -21.35
N ASP A 108 -10.90 -5.26 -21.52
CA ASP A 108 -10.13 -4.16 -22.12
C ASP A 108 -9.89 -2.99 -21.15
N VAL A 109 -10.78 -2.79 -20.18
CA VAL A 109 -10.72 -1.69 -19.21
C VAL A 109 -10.98 -2.23 -17.82
N ILE A 110 -9.97 -2.12 -16.95
CA ILE A 110 -10.05 -2.60 -15.57
C ILE A 110 -9.55 -1.50 -14.63
N VAL A 111 -10.25 -1.33 -13.52
CA VAL A 111 -9.73 -0.56 -12.38
C VAL A 111 -9.08 -1.52 -11.40
N ALA A 112 -7.85 -1.22 -10.99
CA ALA A 112 -7.12 -2.00 -9.99
C ALA A 112 -6.45 -1.09 -8.97
N GLY A 113 -6.48 -1.49 -7.70
CA GLY A 113 -5.91 -0.68 -6.63
C GLY A 113 -5.93 -1.37 -5.29
N GLY A 114 -5.95 -0.59 -4.23
CA GLY A 114 -6.08 -1.05 -2.86
C GLY A 114 -6.69 0.02 -1.96
N MET A 115 -7.22 -0.42 -0.84
CA MET A 115 -7.85 0.41 0.17
C MET A 115 -7.67 -0.25 1.54
N GLU A 116 -7.45 0.55 2.58
CA GLU A 116 -7.32 0.06 3.94
C GLU A 116 -7.74 1.16 4.92
N ASN A 117 -8.40 0.78 6.00
CA ASN A 117 -8.58 1.63 7.16
C ASN A 117 -8.18 0.85 8.41
N MET A 118 -6.93 1.04 8.85
CA MET A 118 -6.38 0.34 10.01
C MET A 118 -6.98 0.86 11.32
N SER A 119 -7.47 2.12 11.31
CA SER A 119 -8.12 2.75 12.46
C SER A 119 -9.47 2.12 12.83
N GLN A 120 -10.14 1.44 11.89
CA GLN A 120 -11.47 0.85 12.12
C GLN A 120 -11.44 -0.66 12.37
N VAL A 121 -10.27 -1.27 12.42
CA VAL A 121 -10.16 -2.71 12.63
C VAL A 121 -10.69 -3.11 14.00
N PRO A 122 -11.66 -4.04 14.07
CA PRO A 122 -12.27 -4.41 15.34
C PRO A 122 -11.39 -5.36 16.15
N HIS A 123 -11.67 -5.42 17.45
CA HIS A 123 -11.19 -6.50 18.30
C HIS A 123 -12.14 -7.69 18.22
N TYR A 124 -11.62 -8.90 18.17
CA TYR A 124 -12.38 -10.14 18.01
C TYR A 124 -12.65 -10.84 19.32
N TYR A 125 -13.88 -11.32 19.45
CA TYR A 125 -14.29 -12.27 20.45
C TYR A 125 -15.07 -13.42 19.80
N SER A 126 -14.65 -14.67 20.04
CA SER A 126 -15.33 -15.86 19.49
C SER A 126 -16.58 -16.21 20.30
N ALA A 127 -17.65 -15.42 20.17
CA ALA A 127 -18.88 -15.58 20.93
C ALA A 127 -19.68 -16.85 20.58
N ARG A 128 -19.42 -17.49 19.42
CA ARG A 128 -20.08 -18.77 19.06
C ARG A 128 -19.64 -19.93 19.96
N ASN A 129 -18.45 -19.83 20.57
CA ASN A 129 -17.92 -20.75 21.57
C ASN A 129 -17.94 -20.05 22.94
N ALA A 130 -19.11 -19.73 23.45
CA ALA A 130 -19.28 -18.94 24.68
C ALA A 130 -18.53 -19.54 25.89
N VAL A 131 -17.88 -18.64 26.63
CA VAL A 131 -17.27 -18.99 27.93
C VAL A 131 -18.39 -19.12 28.97
N LYS A 132 -18.51 -20.30 29.58
CA LYS A 132 -19.56 -20.56 30.60
C LYS A 132 -19.28 -19.84 31.92
N LEU A 133 -18.03 -19.62 32.27
CA LEU A 133 -17.59 -18.98 33.50
C LEU A 133 -16.19 -18.41 33.33
N GLY A 134 -15.93 -17.23 33.89
CA GLY A 134 -14.65 -16.52 33.85
C GLY A 134 -14.58 -15.42 32.79
N ASP A 135 -13.42 -14.79 32.69
CA ASP A 135 -13.17 -13.65 31.80
C ASP A 135 -13.11 -14.06 30.31
N VAL A 136 -13.43 -13.12 29.44
CA VAL A 136 -13.24 -13.25 28.00
C VAL A 136 -12.02 -12.41 27.55
N LYS A 137 -11.22 -12.96 26.63
CA LYS A 137 -10.13 -12.24 26.00
C LYS A 137 -10.55 -11.81 24.59
N MET A 138 -10.37 -10.53 24.30
CA MET A 138 -10.50 -9.99 22.94
C MET A 138 -9.11 -9.97 22.27
N GLN A 139 -9.08 -10.22 20.98
CA GLN A 139 -7.87 -10.18 20.16
C GLN A 139 -7.94 -8.97 19.25
N ASP A 140 -6.87 -8.21 19.15
CA ASP A 140 -6.75 -7.13 18.19
C ASP A 140 -6.70 -7.71 16.78
N GLY A 141 -7.70 -7.40 15.96
CA GLY A 141 -7.81 -7.90 14.58
C GLY A 141 -6.65 -7.49 13.70
N MET A 142 -6.11 -6.30 13.92
CA MET A 142 -4.96 -5.80 13.18
C MET A 142 -3.70 -6.64 13.47
N LEU A 143 -3.48 -7.01 14.74
CA LEU A 143 -2.37 -7.89 15.11
C LEU A 143 -2.55 -9.30 14.57
N VAL A 144 -3.76 -9.86 14.69
CA VAL A 144 -4.03 -11.25 14.30
C VAL A 144 -3.97 -11.45 12.79
N ASP A 145 -4.60 -10.55 12.03
CA ASP A 145 -4.80 -10.73 10.58
C ASP A 145 -3.75 -10.00 9.72
N GLY A 146 -3.07 -9.00 10.29
CA GLY A 146 -2.12 -8.16 9.54
C GLY A 146 -0.67 -8.24 9.99
N LEU A 147 -0.41 -8.25 11.29
CA LEU A 147 0.92 -7.96 11.82
C LEU A 147 1.61 -9.12 12.56
N THR A 148 1.03 -10.32 12.53
CA THR A 148 1.59 -11.52 13.17
C THR A 148 1.90 -12.59 12.14
N ASP A 149 3.14 -13.06 12.13
CA ASP A 149 3.51 -14.32 11.46
C ASP A 149 2.83 -15.49 12.21
N VAL A 150 1.83 -16.08 11.56
CA VAL A 150 1.01 -17.14 12.17
C VAL A 150 1.77 -18.44 12.40
N TYR A 151 2.82 -18.68 11.64
CA TYR A 151 3.61 -19.92 11.73
C TYR A 151 4.55 -19.89 12.92
N ASN A 152 5.31 -18.81 13.07
CA ASN A 152 6.23 -18.62 14.17
C ASN A 152 5.60 -17.92 15.39
N LYS A 153 4.39 -17.40 15.25
CA LYS A 153 3.65 -16.63 16.27
C LYS A 153 4.41 -15.43 16.81
N ILE A 154 5.06 -14.70 15.91
CA ILE A 154 5.85 -13.50 16.21
C ILE A 154 5.31 -12.30 15.43
N HIS A 155 5.46 -11.11 16.02
CA HIS A 155 5.14 -9.87 15.35
C HIS A 155 6.08 -9.59 14.18
N MET A 156 5.60 -8.95 13.10
CA MET A 156 6.42 -8.58 11.93
C MET A 156 7.66 -7.75 12.31
N GLY A 157 7.57 -6.93 13.35
CA GLY A 157 8.71 -6.18 13.87
C GLY A 157 9.84 -7.07 14.44
N VAL A 158 9.51 -8.25 14.98
CA VAL A 158 10.52 -9.24 15.39
C VAL A 158 11.23 -9.83 14.17
N CYS A 159 10.50 -10.01 13.06
CA CYS A 159 11.11 -10.41 11.79
C CYS A 159 12.05 -9.31 11.25
N ALA A 160 11.70 -8.03 11.44
CA ALA A 160 12.58 -6.91 11.11
C ALA A 160 13.87 -6.91 11.94
N GLU A 161 13.80 -7.16 13.25
CA GLU A 161 14.98 -7.31 14.11
C GLU A 161 15.87 -8.48 13.66
N LYS A 162 15.28 -9.64 13.29
CA LYS A 162 16.04 -10.76 12.71
C LYS A 162 16.73 -10.37 11.41
N CYS A 163 16.07 -9.58 10.56
CA CYS A 163 16.64 -9.07 9.32
C CYS A 163 17.84 -8.15 9.60
N ALA A 164 17.69 -7.22 10.56
CA ALA A 164 18.76 -6.32 10.98
C ALA A 164 19.99 -7.11 11.47
N ALA A 165 19.79 -8.11 12.31
CA ALA A 165 20.87 -8.96 12.80
C ALA A 165 21.54 -9.76 11.66
N LYS A 166 20.76 -10.35 10.75
CA LYS A 166 21.28 -11.18 9.63
C LYS A 166 22.12 -10.37 8.65
N TYR A 167 21.71 -9.15 8.35
CA TYR A 167 22.37 -8.30 7.36
C TYR A 167 23.29 -7.27 8.01
N GLU A 168 23.45 -7.32 9.33
CA GLU A 168 24.35 -6.48 10.13
C GLU A 168 24.05 -4.98 10.01
N PHE A 169 22.77 -4.61 10.05
CA PHE A 169 22.34 -3.22 10.11
C PHE A 169 22.17 -2.76 11.54
N SER A 170 22.85 -1.67 11.86
CA SER A 170 22.77 -1.02 13.17
C SER A 170 21.45 -0.24 13.34
N ARG A 171 21.21 0.22 14.56
CA ARG A 171 20.16 1.17 14.86
C ARG A 171 20.36 2.48 14.09
N GLU A 172 21.58 2.97 14.03
CA GLU A 172 21.94 4.21 13.34
C GLU A 172 21.67 4.12 11.83
N ASP A 173 22.00 2.99 11.18
CA ASP A 173 21.70 2.79 9.76
C ASP A 173 20.20 2.92 9.50
N GLN A 174 19.37 2.32 10.34
CA GLN A 174 17.92 2.34 10.20
C GLN A 174 17.32 3.72 10.47
N ASP A 175 17.83 4.42 11.48
CA ASP A 175 17.41 5.79 11.79
C ASP A 175 17.80 6.76 10.66
N ASN A 176 18.99 6.63 10.08
CA ASN A 176 19.45 7.44 8.96
C ASN A 176 18.59 7.19 7.70
N PHE A 177 18.22 5.94 7.42
CA PHE A 177 17.29 5.61 6.35
C PHE A 177 15.92 6.27 6.57
N ALA A 178 15.38 6.19 7.79
CA ALA A 178 14.12 6.85 8.14
C ALA A 178 14.19 8.36 7.95
N ILE A 179 15.24 9.02 8.45
CA ILE A 179 15.47 10.46 8.26
C ILE A 179 15.48 10.83 6.79
N GLN A 180 16.11 10.01 5.93
CA GLN A 180 16.13 10.23 4.49
C GLN A 180 14.72 10.12 3.89
N SER A 181 13.95 9.09 4.26
CA SER A 181 12.56 8.89 3.82
C SER A 181 11.70 10.11 4.17
N TYR A 182 11.74 10.56 5.44
CA TYR A 182 11.00 11.76 5.89
C TYR A 182 11.39 13.03 5.13
N LYS A 183 12.68 13.27 4.93
CA LYS A 183 13.17 14.44 4.18
C LYS A 183 12.71 14.43 2.73
N ARG A 184 12.78 13.26 2.07
CA ARG A 184 12.32 13.08 0.69
C ARG A 184 10.82 13.33 0.55
N SER A 185 10.00 12.83 1.48
CA SER A 185 8.56 13.08 1.48
C SER A 185 8.22 14.55 1.69
N ALA A 186 8.88 15.21 2.64
CA ALA A 186 8.69 16.64 2.87
C ALA A 186 9.07 17.48 1.64
N GLU A 187 10.19 17.16 0.99
CA GLU A 187 10.61 17.84 -0.24
C GLU A 187 9.67 17.58 -1.41
N ALA A 188 9.18 16.34 -1.57
CA ALA A 188 8.22 15.98 -2.60
C ALA A 188 6.90 16.75 -2.44
N TRP A 189 6.39 16.87 -1.20
CA TRP A 189 5.23 17.70 -0.91
C TRP A 189 5.50 19.19 -1.17
N ALA A 190 6.60 19.74 -0.68
CA ALA A 190 6.97 21.14 -0.87
C ALA A 190 7.15 21.51 -2.35
N SER A 191 7.67 20.59 -3.17
CA SER A 191 7.86 20.77 -4.61
C SER A 191 6.62 20.42 -5.45
N GLY A 192 5.52 19.97 -4.82
CA GLY A 192 4.25 19.66 -5.49
C GLY A 192 4.24 18.36 -6.30
N LYS A 193 5.20 17.44 -6.09
CA LYS A 193 5.28 16.18 -6.83
C LYS A 193 4.07 15.25 -6.64
N PHE A 194 3.41 15.32 -5.49
CA PHE A 194 2.21 14.52 -5.20
C PHE A 194 0.90 15.16 -5.66
N LYS A 195 0.92 16.44 -6.08
CA LYS A 195 -0.30 17.19 -6.39
C LYS A 195 -1.19 16.51 -7.41
N ASP A 196 -0.59 15.92 -8.44
CA ASP A 196 -1.34 15.33 -9.55
C ASP A 196 -1.91 13.94 -9.23
N GLU A 197 -1.53 13.30 -8.13
CA GLU A 197 -2.05 11.98 -7.75
C GLU A 197 -3.12 12.05 -6.66
N ILE A 198 -3.16 13.15 -5.89
CA ILE A 198 -4.07 13.32 -4.76
C ILE A 198 -5.49 13.63 -5.19
N VAL A 199 -6.44 12.89 -4.61
CA VAL A 199 -7.87 13.20 -4.61
C VAL A 199 -8.25 13.62 -3.20
N PRO A 200 -8.63 14.88 -2.97
CA PRO A 200 -9.03 15.33 -1.64
C PRO A 200 -10.22 14.53 -1.08
N VAL A 201 -10.20 14.28 0.22
CA VAL A 201 -11.26 13.58 0.93
C VAL A 201 -12.07 14.57 1.75
N GLU A 202 -13.37 14.62 1.54
CA GLU A 202 -14.30 15.37 2.36
C GLU A 202 -14.62 14.60 3.64
N ILE A 203 -14.23 15.15 4.79
CA ILE A 203 -14.47 14.55 6.10
C ILE A 203 -15.70 15.23 6.71
N PRO A 204 -16.84 14.53 6.82
CA PRO A 204 -18.06 15.11 7.38
C PRO A 204 -17.85 15.57 8.82
N GLN A 205 -18.35 16.75 9.13
CA GLN A 205 -18.34 17.27 10.48
C GLN A 205 -19.73 17.14 11.14
N ARG A 206 -19.74 16.99 12.47
CA ARG A 206 -21.02 16.95 13.21
C ARG A 206 -21.81 18.25 13.06
N LYS A 207 -21.12 19.38 12.88
CA LYS A 207 -21.69 20.71 12.63
C LYS A 207 -20.72 21.48 11.72
N GLY A 208 -21.26 22.25 10.77
CA GLY A 208 -20.48 23.07 9.85
C GLY A 208 -20.15 22.34 8.54
N GLU A 209 -19.27 22.97 7.75
CA GLU A 209 -18.81 22.43 6.48
C GLU A 209 -17.85 21.24 6.67
N PRO A 210 -17.77 20.29 5.72
CA PRO A 210 -16.78 19.23 5.74
C PRO A 210 -15.35 19.80 5.76
N ILE A 211 -14.45 19.10 6.43
CA ILE A 211 -13.02 19.39 6.32
C ILE A 211 -12.49 18.72 5.05
N ILE A 212 -11.77 19.49 4.24
CA ILE A 212 -11.10 18.97 3.04
C ILE A 212 -9.71 18.48 3.45
N PHE A 213 -9.52 17.18 3.43
CA PHE A 213 -8.23 16.54 3.70
C PHE A 213 -7.52 16.25 2.37
N ALA A 214 -6.38 16.92 2.12
CA ALA A 214 -5.71 16.95 0.82
C ALA A 214 -4.20 16.74 0.87
N GLU A 215 -3.64 16.37 2.03
CA GLU A 215 -2.21 16.22 2.25
C GLU A 215 -1.94 15.09 3.24
N ASP A 216 -0.88 14.29 2.99
CA ASP A 216 -0.49 13.20 3.89
C ASP A 216 -0.13 13.72 5.29
N GLU A 217 -0.44 12.96 6.33
CA GLU A 217 -0.24 13.41 7.71
C GLU A 217 1.12 13.05 8.28
N GLU A 218 1.61 11.82 8.03
CA GLU A 218 2.72 11.23 8.80
C GLU A 218 4.03 11.99 8.69
N TYR A 219 4.43 12.40 7.51
CA TYR A 219 5.74 13.04 7.33
C TYR A 219 5.90 14.34 8.12
N LYS A 220 4.78 14.95 8.58
CA LYS A 220 4.75 16.16 9.40
C LYS A 220 4.97 15.90 10.89
N ASN A 221 4.75 14.65 11.31
CA ASN A 221 4.71 14.28 12.73
C ASN A 221 6.11 13.93 13.28
N VAL A 222 7.14 13.87 12.42
CA VAL A 222 8.48 13.48 12.83
C VAL A 222 9.20 14.59 13.62
N ASN A 223 9.81 14.20 14.74
CA ASN A 223 10.78 15.05 15.44
C ASN A 223 12.18 14.47 15.24
N PHE A 224 12.95 15.05 14.32
CA PHE A 224 14.29 14.58 13.97
C PHE A 224 15.26 14.54 15.16
N ASP A 225 15.15 15.47 16.13
CA ASP A 225 16.05 15.54 17.28
C ASP A 225 15.86 14.35 18.24
N SER A 226 14.68 13.72 18.20
CA SER A 226 14.35 12.61 19.10
C SER A 226 14.57 11.23 18.49
N ILE A 227 14.75 11.08 17.18
CA ILE A 227 14.82 9.78 16.49
C ILE A 227 15.85 8.86 17.16
N GLY A 228 17.08 9.33 17.36
CA GLY A 228 18.16 8.54 17.95
C GLY A 228 17.93 8.12 19.41
N THR A 229 16.98 8.75 20.11
CA THR A 229 16.68 8.47 21.53
C THR A 229 15.42 7.66 21.76
N LEU A 230 14.66 7.34 20.69
CA LEU A 230 13.43 6.56 20.80
C LEU A 230 13.73 5.15 21.31
N PRO A 231 12.88 4.60 22.21
CA PRO A 231 13.02 3.23 22.68
C PRO A 231 12.75 2.23 21.55
N THR A 232 13.41 1.09 21.60
CA THR A 232 13.12 -0.04 20.71
C THR A 232 11.80 -0.70 21.09
N VAL A 233 11.03 -1.13 20.09
CA VAL A 233 9.66 -1.61 20.28
C VAL A 233 9.57 -3.12 20.45
N PHE A 234 10.30 -3.88 19.62
CA PHE A 234 10.12 -5.33 19.51
C PHE A 234 11.16 -6.16 20.25
N GLN A 235 12.31 -5.57 20.54
CA GLN A 235 13.40 -6.21 21.27
C GLN A 235 13.98 -5.21 22.28
N LYS A 236 13.95 -5.57 23.57
CA LYS A 236 14.39 -4.66 24.64
C LYS A 236 15.91 -4.51 24.72
N GLU A 237 16.63 -5.62 24.53
CA GLU A 237 18.10 -5.64 24.60
C GLU A 237 18.64 -5.73 23.18
N ASN A 238 19.54 -4.81 22.82
CA ASN A 238 20.12 -4.73 21.48
C ASN A 238 19.11 -4.63 20.33
N GLY A 239 17.90 -4.13 20.60
CA GLY A 239 16.90 -3.87 19.58
C GLY A 239 17.29 -2.69 18.70
N THR A 240 16.80 -2.68 17.48
CA THR A 240 17.13 -1.66 16.47
C THR A 240 15.90 -0.97 15.90
N VAL A 241 14.73 -1.62 15.95
CA VAL A 241 13.50 -1.11 15.40
C VAL A 241 12.74 -0.22 16.38
N THR A 242 12.37 0.97 15.95
CA THR A 242 11.61 1.96 16.71
C THR A 242 10.38 2.41 15.98
N ALA A 243 9.55 3.21 16.63
CA ALA A 243 8.38 3.83 16.00
C ALA A 243 8.74 4.76 14.82
N ALA A 244 9.94 5.36 14.80
CA ALA A 244 10.33 6.27 13.74
C ALA A 244 11.00 5.59 12.54
N ASN A 245 11.55 4.37 12.71
CA ASN A 245 12.19 3.63 11.63
C ASN A 245 11.39 2.40 11.16
N ALA A 246 10.13 2.31 11.60
CA ALA A 246 9.09 1.42 11.10
C ALA A 246 8.04 2.22 10.33
N SER A 247 7.36 1.62 9.36
CA SER A 247 6.19 2.26 8.77
C SER A 247 5.08 2.39 9.82
N PRO A 248 4.36 3.51 9.84
CA PRO A 248 3.21 3.69 10.71
C PRO A 248 2.01 2.84 10.26
N LEU A 249 0.94 2.90 11.04
CA LEU A 249 -0.38 2.37 10.71
C LEU A 249 -1.19 3.49 10.06
N ASN A 250 -1.85 3.22 8.95
CA ASN A 250 -2.46 4.30 8.16
C ASN A 250 -3.81 3.92 7.56
N ASP A 251 -4.51 4.95 7.10
CA ASP A 251 -5.78 4.87 6.41
C ASP A 251 -5.65 5.51 5.03
N GLY A 252 -6.06 4.83 3.96
CA GLY A 252 -5.95 5.37 2.62
C GLY A 252 -6.41 4.43 1.52
N ALA A 253 -6.39 4.92 0.28
CA ALA A 253 -6.69 4.14 -0.90
C ALA A 253 -6.00 4.69 -2.15
N SER A 254 -5.71 3.80 -3.11
CA SER A 254 -5.23 4.17 -4.43
C SER A 254 -5.91 3.33 -5.52
N ALA A 255 -6.02 3.89 -6.73
CA ALA A 255 -6.60 3.22 -7.87
C ALA A 255 -5.88 3.61 -9.16
N LEU A 256 -5.71 2.62 -10.04
CA LEU A 256 -5.20 2.75 -11.39
C LEU A 256 -6.28 2.35 -12.38
N VAL A 257 -6.31 3.02 -13.54
CA VAL A 257 -7.10 2.57 -14.69
C VAL A 257 -6.15 1.91 -15.69
N LEU A 258 -6.37 0.63 -15.96
CA LEU A 258 -5.60 -0.15 -16.92
C LEU A 258 -6.42 -0.38 -18.19
N MET A 259 -5.78 -0.28 -19.35
CA MET A 259 -6.43 -0.52 -20.64
C MET A 259 -5.55 -1.34 -21.57
N SER A 260 -6.23 -2.08 -22.48
CA SER A 260 -5.57 -2.56 -23.69
C SER A 260 -5.17 -1.38 -24.58
N LYS A 261 -4.11 -1.56 -25.40
CA LYS A 261 -3.67 -0.53 -26.35
C LYS A 261 -4.80 -0.09 -27.27
N GLU A 262 -5.51 -1.06 -27.82
CA GLU A 262 -6.59 -0.84 -28.76
C GLU A 262 -7.72 0.01 -28.16
N LYS A 263 -8.10 -0.29 -26.92
CA LYS A 263 -9.17 0.45 -26.23
C LYS A 263 -8.72 1.85 -25.81
N MET A 264 -7.47 2.00 -25.38
CA MET A 264 -6.88 3.29 -25.07
C MET A 264 -6.87 4.22 -26.31
N GLU A 265 -6.45 3.69 -27.46
CA GLU A 265 -6.42 4.43 -28.73
C GLU A 265 -7.84 4.77 -29.23
N GLU A 266 -8.80 3.81 -29.13
CA GLU A 266 -10.22 4.03 -29.46
C GLU A 266 -10.82 5.19 -28.65
N LEU A 267 -10.48 5.28 -27.37
CA LEU A 267 -10.96 6.35 -26.48
C LEU A 267 -10.13 7.65 -26.56
N GLY A 268 -9.08 7.67 -27.38
CA GLY A 268 -8.22 8.85 -27.54
C GLY A 268 -7.42 9.21 -26.30
N LEU A 269 -7.17 8.24 -25.40
CA LEU A 269 -6.45 8.46 -24.14
C LEU A 269 -4.95 8.29 -24.34
N LYS A 270 -4.18 8.97 -23.47
CA LYS A 270 -2.72 8.88 -23.45
C LYS A 270 -2.28 7.97 -22.29
N PRO A 271 -1.27 7.12 -22.48
CA PRO A 271 -0.74 6.30 -21.42
C PRO A 271 0.12 7.11 -20.44
N LEU A 272 0.04 6.79 -19.16
CA LEU A 272 1.04 7.18 -18.17
C LEU A 272 2.25 6.24 -18.23
N ALA A 273 1.99 4.94 -18.34
CA ALA A 273 3.03 3.91 -18.43
C ALA A 273 2.50 2.66 -19.13
N LYS A 274 3.44 1.85 -19.68
CA LYS A 274 3.16 0.49 -20.14
C LYS A 274 3.64 -0.50 -19.08
N ILE A 275 2.82 -1.50 -18.75
CA ILE A 275 3.26 -2.59 -17.90
C ILE A 275 4.07 -3.57 -18.76
N VAL A 276 5.36 -3.67 -18.49
CA VAL A 276 6.29 -4.51 -19.25
C VAL A 276 6.28 -5.94 -18.73
N SER A 277 6.41 -6.12 -17.43
CA SER A 277 6.40 -7.41 -16.77
C SER A 277 5.95 -7.31 -15.33
N TYR A 278 5.75 -8.47 -14.71
CA TYR A 278 5.52 -8.60 -13.27
C TYR A 278 6.02 -9.96 -12.78
N ALA A 279 6.24 -10.07 -11.47
CA ALA A 279 6.56 -11.33 -10.82
C ALA A 279 6.04 -11.38 -9.39
N ASP A 280 5.77 -12.59 -8.94
CA ASP A 280 5.56 -12.92 -7.54
C ASP A 280 6.76 -13.75 -7.04
N ALA A 281 7.10 -13.57 -5.77
CA ALA A 281 8.02 -14.46 -5.05
C ALA A 281 7.53 -14.67 -3.63
N ALA A 282 7.88 -15.80 -3.06
CA ALA A 282 7.63 -16.14 -1.67
C ALA A 282 8.94 -16.52 -0.97
N HIS A 283 8.93 -16.40 0.33
CA HIS A 283 10.06 -16.72 1.20
C HIS A 283 9.56 -17.45 2.45
N GLU A 284 10.45 -17.96 3.28
CA GLU A 284 10.07 -18.40 4.62
C GLU A 284 9.39 -17.22 5.36
N PRO A 285 8.29 -17.46 6.10
CA PRO A 285 7.47 -16.38 6.65
C PRO A 285 8.24 -15.32 7.44
N GLU A 286 9.21 -15.73 8.25
CA GLU A 286 10.04 -14.81 9.03
C GLU A 286 10.97 -13.91 8.18
N TRP A 287 11.20 -14.26 6.90
CA TRP A 287 12.05 -13.51 5.97
C TRP A 287 11.24 -12.69 4.94
N PHE A 288 9.98 -12.36 5.25
CA PHE A 288 9.17 -11.51 4.35
C PHE A 288 9.92 -10.22 3.94
N THR A 289 10.79 -9.72 4.82
CA THR A 289 11.60 -8.52 4.63
C THR A 289 12.44 -8.52 3.36
N THR A 290 12.87 -9.69 2.89
CA THR A 290 13.72 -9.83 1.70
C THR A 290 13.02 -10.52 0.51
N ALA A 291 11.70 -10.71 0.58
CA ALA A 291 10.93 -11.24 -0.55
C ALA A 291 11.02 -10.36 -1.82
N PRO A 292 11.07 -9.01 -1.73
CA PRO A 292 11.24 -8.16 -2.91
C PRO A 292 12.51 -8.47 -3.70
N SER A 293 13.63 -8.78 -3.02
CA SER A 293 14.89 -9.15 -3.70
C SER A 293 14.81 -10.46 -4.48
N LYS A 294 13.81 -11.29 -4.24
CA LYS A 294 13.51 -12.48 -5.03
C LYS A 294 12.58 -12.20 -6.20
N ALA A 295 11.62 -11.29 -6.03
CA ALA A 295 10.64 -10.96 -7.06
C ALA A 295 11.23 -10.11 -8.19
N LEU A 296 12.02 -9.09 -7.85
CA LEU A 296 12.59 -8.15 -8.82
C LEU A 296 13.41 -8.84 -9.92
N PRO A 297 14.38 -9.74 -9.62
CA PRO A 297 15.15 -10.41 -10.68
C PRO A 297 14.28 -11.25 -11.63
N ILE A 298 13.19 -11.84 -11.12
CA ILE A 298 12.25 -12.59 -11.97
C ILE A 298 11.51 -11.64 -12.93
N ALA A 299 11.07 -10.47 -12.43
CA ALA A 299 10.40 -9.47 -13.26
C ALA A 299 11.34 -8.90 -14.33
N LEU A 300 12.58 -8.54 -13.96
CA LEU A 300 13.59 -8.05 -14.90
C LEU A 300 13.91 -9.08 -15.96
N LYS A 301 14.15 -10.35 -15.58
CA LYS A 301 14.39 -11.43 -16.55
C LYS A 301 13.25 -11.60 -17.55
N LYS A 302 11.99 -11.52 -17.11
CA LYS A 302 10.81 -11.57 -18.00
C LYS A 302 10.75 -10.37 -18.95
N ALA A 303 11.23 -9.21 -18.51
CA ALA A 303 11.31 -8.01 -19.31
C ALA A 303 12.51 -7.98 -20.29
N GLY A 304 13.50 -8.84 -20.06
CA GLY A 304 14.78 -8.78 -20.79
C GLY A 304 15.64 -7.59 -20.36
N LEU A 305 15.53 -7.17 -19.10
CA LEU A 305 16.22 -6.02 -18.52
C LEU A 305 17.14 -6.45 -17.38
N GLU A 306 18.13 -5.60 -17.12
CA GLU A 306 19.03 -5.70 -15.97
C GLU A 306 18.74 -4.55 -14.97
N VAL A 307 19.30 -4.65 -13.77
CA VAL A 307 19.16 -3.60 -12.73
C VAL A 307 19.65 -2.24 -13.24
N SER A 308 20.71 -2.21 -14.03
CA SER A 308 21.30 -0.99 -14.61
C SER A 308 20.38 -0.25 -15.57
N ASP A 309 19.42 -0.94 -16.17
CA ASP A 309 18.46 -0.37 -17.12
C ASP A 309 17.33 0.39 -16.44
N ILE A 310 17.26 0.31 -15.11
CA ILE A 310 16.17 0.90 -14.33
C ILE A 310 16.58 2.27 -13.81
N ASP A 311 15.74 3.26 -14.07
CA ASP A 311 15.96 4.62 -13.62
C ASP A 311 15.53 4.84 -12.18
N PHE A 312 14.40 4.23 -11.75
CA PHE A 312 13.85 4.38 -10.40
C PHE A 312 13.26 3.07 -9.89
N PHE A 313 13.36 2.89 -8.57
CA PHE A 313 12.79 1.76 -7.83
C PHE A 313 11.87 2.28 -6.73
N GLU A 314 10.72 1.65 -6.56
CA GLU A 314 9.83 1.84 -5.42
C GLU A 314 9.70 0.54 -4.64
N PHE A 315 10.20 0.54 -3.40
CA PHE A 315 10.09 -0.56 -2.46
C PHE A 315 9.22 -0.17 -1.28
N ASN A 316 8.34 -1.07 -0.85
CA ASN A 316 7.60 -0.84 0.39
C ASN A 316 8.55 -0.84 1.59
N GLU A 317 8.61 0.27 2.30
CA GLU A 317 9.42 0.46 3.50
C GLU A 317 8.64 0.01 4.75
N ALA A 318 8.22 -1.26 4.81
CA ALA A 318 7.53 -1.77 6.01
C ALA A 318 8.32 -1.50 7.30
N PHE A 319 9.64 -1.51 7.19
CA PHE A 319 10.64 -1.07 8.17
C PHE A 319 11.84 -0.53 7.39
N SER A 320 12.61 0.36 7.97
CA SER A 320 13.85 0.86 7.33
C SER A 320 14.79 -0.26 6.92
N VAL A 321 14.90 -1.31 7.73
CA VAL A 321 15.73 -2.48 7.42
C VAL A 321 15.27 -3.23 6.16
N VAL A 322 13.98 -3.15 5.78
CA VAL A 322 13.48 -3.77 4.53
C VAL A 322 14.10 -3.05 3.34
N GLY A 323 14.10 -1.71 3.33
CA GLY A 323 14.76 -0.92 2.29
C GLY A 323 16.25 -1.22 2.23
N LEU A 324 16.94 -1.11 3.37
CA LEU A 324 18.38 -1.36 3.48
C LEU A 324 18.78 -2.76 3.01
N ALA A 325 18.07 -3.81 3.44
CA ALA A 325 18.41 -5.18 3.09
C ALA A 325 18.21 -5.46 1.60
N ASN A 326 17.11 -4.97 1.00
CA ASN A 326 16.88 -5.16 -0.43
C ASN A 326 17.87 -4.35 -1.28
N ASN A 327 18.23 -3.12 -0.88
CA ASN A 327 19.28 -2.33 -1.54
C ASN A 327 20.62 -3.09 -1.53
N LYS A 328 21.01 -3.61 -0.36
CA LYS A 328 22.26 -4.39 -0.22
C LYS A 328 22.26 -5.67 -1.06
N ILE A 329 21.20 -6.46 -1.01
CA ILE A 329 21.09 -7.75 -1.73
C ILE A 329 21.12 -7.54 -3.25
N LEU A 330 20.44 -6.51 -3.74
CA LEU A 330 20.28 -6.23 -5.17
C LEU A 330 21.35 -5.30 -5.73
N GLY A 331 22.21 -4.73 -4.87
CA GLY A 331 23.25 -3.78 -5.28
C GLY A 331 22.68 -2.49 -5.89
N LEU A 332 21.57 -1.97 -5.32
CA LEU A 332 20.89 -0.80 -5.86
C LEU A 332 21.60 0.50 -5.52
N ASP A 333 21.54 1.45 -6.43
CA ASP A 333 21.87 2.84 -6.17
C ASP A 333 20.73 3.49 -5.34
N GLU A 334 21.00 3.81 -4.08
CA GLU A 334 20.02 4.39 -3.16
C GLU A 334 19.45 5.73 -3.62
N SER A 335 20.17 6.45 -4.50
CA SER A 335 19.67 7.69 -5.09
C SER A 335 18.50 7.47 -6.05
N LYS A 336 18.32 6.24 -6.54
CA LYS A 336 17.25 5.82 -7.45
C LYS A 336 16.09 5.14 -6.72
N VAL A 337 16.21 4.86 -5.41
CA VAL A 337 15.20 4.12 -4.63
C VAL A 337 14.38 5.08 -3.80
N ASN A 338 13.05 4.97 -3.89
CA ASN A 338 12.09 5.75 -3.10
C ASN A 338 12.43 7.25 -3.08
N ILE A 339 12.61 7.82 -4.27
CA ILE A 339 13.14 9.18 -4.46
C ILE A 339 12.25 10.29 -3.88
N ASN A 340 10.99 9.99 -3.64
CA ASN A 340 10.01 10.89 -3.04
C ASN A 340 9.63 10.50 -1.60
N GLY A 341 10.45 9.68 -0.95
CA GLY A 341 10.13 9.03 0.33
C GLY A 341 9.34 7.75 0.13
N GLY A 342 9.01 7.08 1.22
CA GLY A 342 8.31 5.80 1.19
C GLY A 342 7.49 5.56 2.45
N ALA A 343 7.11 4.30 2.70
CA ALA A 343 6.14 3.96 3.74
C ALA A 343 6.61 4.28 5.18
N VAL A 344 7.90 4.42 5.46
CA VAL A 344 8.37 4.86 6.78
C VAL A 344 7.88 6.28 7.08
N SER A 345 7.78 7.14 6.08
CA SER A 345 7.42 8.54 6.25
C SER A 345 6.01 8.90 5.79
N LEU A 346 5.42 8.10 4.91
CA LEU A 346 4.09 8.36 4.34
C LEU A 346 3.02 7.38 4.86
N GLY A 347 3.41 6.15 5.14
CA GLY A 347 2.50 5.10 5.54
C GLY A 347 2.14 4.09 4.47
#